data_d1fabe71cedd5125418f9b03702a9b4e
#
_entry.id   d1fabe71cedd5125418f9b03702a9b4e
#
_cell.length_a   1.000
_cell.length_b   1.000
_cell.length_c   1.000
_cell.angle_alpha   90.00
_cell.angle_beta   90.00
_cell.angle_gamma   90.00
#
_symmetry.space_group_name_H-M   'P 1'
#
loop_
_entity.id
_entity.type
_entity.pdbx_description
1 polymer ?
#
loop_
_entity_poly.entity_id
_entity_poly.type
_entity_poly.pdbx_seq_one_letter_code
_entity_poly.pdbx_strand_id
1 'polypeptide(L)'
;MGIYSIVFDRDTREFSEHGGADARDALYSCVEMGDLAQFEQVFQAFDKALMGLTRNDRTHYKFTIQYVMAQLELVAVRGGLSLMECNELEDKYYRELENTATPAEAVSLLKNHCRALTEMIAEGRELSPITRECRCYVQNHLYEDLSLGAIASALQYSESYLSHRFKEDLGQSVNDYVRQMRIARAKTLLRQDYSVAQIANMLCFSSQSHFAAAFKKAAGVTPTAYKKLAPSELEASPSEKAGF
;
A
#
# COMPACT_ATOMS: atom_id res chain seq x y z
N MET A 1 -15.49 24.99 -5.66
CA MET A 1 -16.23 23.76 -6.05
C MET A 1 -16.40 23.83 -7.55
N GLY A 2 -15.54 23.14 -8.26
CA GLY A 2 -15.30 23.34 -9.65
C GLY A 2 -15.88 22.26 -10.55
N ILE A 3 -15.70 22.43 -11.81
CA ILE A 3 -16.05 21.58 -12.96
C ILE A 3 -15.84 20.06 -12.70
N TYR A 4 -14.89 19.70 -11.83
CA TYR A 4 -14.60 18.32 -11.43
C TYR A 4 -15.76 17.61 -10.71
N SER A 5 -16.57 18.29 -9.91
CA SER A 5 -17.69 17.66 -9.20
C SER A 5 -18.89 17.36 -10.14
N ILE A 6 -19.05 18.13 -11.21
CA ILE A 6 -20.15 17.98 -12.15
C ILE A 6 -19.90 16.83 -13.15
N VAL A 7 -18.66 16.72 -13.64
CA VAL A 7 -18.24 15.60 -14.51
C VAL A 7 -18.32 14.29 -13.74
N PHE A 8 -17.85 14.29 -12.51
CA PHE A 8 -17.87 13.16 -11.60
C PHE A 8 -19.28 12.63 -11.29
N ASP A 9 -20.24 13.53 -11.05
CA ASP A 9 -21.64 13.18 -10.75
C ASP A 9 -22.35 12.58 -11.98
N ARG A 10 -21.93 12.96 -13.18
CA ARG A 10 -22.45 12.42 -14.44
C ARG A 10 -21.91 11.01 -14.70
N ASP A 11 -20.60 10.81 -14.58
CA ASP A 11 -19.95 9.52 -14.84
C ASP A 11 -20.39 8.45 -13.83
N THR A 12 -20.60 8.82 -12.56
CA THR A 12 -21.11 7.91 -11.53
C THR A 12 -22.59 7.54 -11.75
N ARG A 13 -23.42 8.44 -12.31
CA ARG A 13 -24.80 8.13 -12.66
C ARG A 13 -24.86 7.20 -13.86
N GLU A 14 -24.14 7.49 -14.94
CA GLU A 14 -24.06 6.64 -16.13
C GLU A 14 -23.52 5.23 -15.77
N PHE A 15 -22.56 5.14 -14.87
CA PHE A 15 -22.04 3.87 -14.35
C PHE A 15 -23.12 3.08 -13.61
N SER A 16 -23.90 3.75 -12.76
CA SER A 16 -24.99 3.12 -12.00
C SER A 16 -26.13 2.63 -12.90
N GLU A 17 -26.48 3.40 -13.94
CA GLU A 17 -27.59 3.07 -14.85
C GLU A 17 -27.30 1.83 -15.72
N HIS A 18 -26.02 1.46 -15.92
CA HIS A 18 -25.61 0.31 -16.73
C HIS A 18 -25.21 -0.93 -15.91
N GLY A 19 -25.65 -1.05 -14.67
CA GLY A 19 -25.30 -2.18 -13.78
C GLY A 19 -23.87 -2.13 -13.26
N GLY A 20 -23.17 -1.02 -13.46
CA GLY A 20 -21.79 -0.83 -13.01
C GLY A 20 -21.68 -0.70 -11.50
N ALA A 21 -22.72 -0.20 -10.83
CA ALA A 21 -22.74 -0.11 -9.38
C ALA A 21 -22.64 -1.50 -8.73
N ASP A 22 -23.42 -2.46 -9.19
CA ASP A 22 -23.40 -3.83 -8.67
C ASP A 22 -22.05 -4.51 -8.94
N ALA A 23 -21.48 -4.31 -10.15
CA ALA A 23 -20.17 -4.86 -10.51
C ALA A 23 -19.03 -4.23 -9.69
N ARG A 24 -19.10 -2.92 -9.41
CA ARG A 24 -18.17 -2.22 -8.54
C ARG A 24 -18.26 -2.72 -7.10
N ASP A 25 -19.47 -2.81 -6.57
CA ASP A 25 -19.70 -3.24 -5.18
C ASP A 25 -19.27 -4.71 -4.99
N ALA A 26 -19.46 -5.55 -6.01
CA ALA A 26 -18.94 -6.91 -6.04
C ALA A 26 -17.40 -6.93 -6.03
N LEU A 27 -16.74 -6.06 -6.84
CA LEU A 27 -15.29 -5.95 -6.85
C LEU A 27 -14.75 -5.48 -5.48
N TYR A 28 -15.37 -4.46 -4.90
CA TYR A 28 -14.95 -3.94 -3.60
C TYR A 28 -15.10 -4.99 -2.50
N SER A 29 -16.22 -5.73 -2.49
CA SER A 29 -16.42 -6.84 -1.57
C SER A 29 -15.38 -7.95 -1.76
N CYS A 30 -15.09 -8.32 -3.02
CA CYS A 30 -14.08 -9.33 -3.35
C CYS A 30 -12.69 -8.93 -2.85
N VAL A 31 -12.27 -7.68 -3.07
CA VAL A 31 -11.00 -7.13 -2.56
C VAL A 31 -11.00 -7.10 -1.02
N GLU A 32 -12.04 -6.52 -0.41
CA GLU A 32 -12.17 -6.42 1.05
C GLU A 32 -12.11 -7.78 1.75
N MET A 33 -12.65 -8.82 1.11
CA MET A 33 -12.63 -10.18 1.62
C MET A 33 -11.35 -10.96 1.28
N GLY A 34 -10.46 -10.43 0.46
CA GLY A 34 -9.27 -11.15 -0.02
C GLY A 34 -9.63 -12.41 -0.84
N ASP A 35 -10.75 -12.37 -1.56
CA ASP A 35 -11.27 -13.56 -2.28
C ASP A 35 -10.61 -13.72 -3.65
N LEU A 36 -9.44 -14.34 -3.66
CA LEU A 36 -8.70 -14.63 -4.90
C LEU A 36 -9.41 -15.63 -5.81
N ALA A 37 -10.26 -16.50 -5.25
CA ALA A 37 -10.95 -17.49 -6.04
C ALA A 37 -12.00 -16.89 -6.98
N GLN A 38 -12.68 -15.82 -6.53
CA GLN A 38 -13.68 -15.12 -7.32
C GLN A 38 -13.13 -13.91 -8.08
N PHE A 39 -11.91 -13.48 -7.79
CA PHE A 39 -11.33 -12.23 -8.30
C PHE A 39 -11.44 -12.09 -9.82
N GLU A 40 -11.04 -13.09 -10.58
CA GLU A 40 -11.03 -13.01 -12.05
C GLU A 40 -12.44 -12.82 -12.64
N GLN A 41 -13.41 -13.56 -12.13
CA GLN A 41 -14.79 -13.46 -12.57
C GLN A 41 -15.40 -12.09 -12.24
N VAL A 42 -15.17 -11.63 -11.02
CA VAL A 42 -15.68 -10.35 -10.52
C VAL A 42 -15.04 -9.18 -11.28
N PHE A 43 -13.72 -9.22 -11.46
CA PHE A 43 -13.02 -8.18 -12.23
C PHE A 43 -13.46 -8.14 -13.68
N GLN A 44 -13.70 -9.27 -14.33
CA GLN A 44 -14.21 -9.31 -15.71
C GLN A 44 -15.59 -8.64 -15.84
N ALA A 45 -16.48 -8.85 -14.87
CA ALA A 45 -17.78 -8.18 -14.86
C ALA A 45 -17.63 -6.66 -14.70
N PHE A 46 -16.75 -6.22 -13.82
CA PHE A 46 -16.41 -4.81 -13.60
C PHE A 46 -15.79 -4.17 -14.85
N ASP A 47 -14.81 -4.82 -15.47
CA ASP A 47 -14.15 -4.34 -16.70
C ASP A 47 -15.15 -4.14 -17.83
N LYS A 48 -16.08 -5.08 -18.01
CA LYS A 48 -17.15 -4.96 -19.01
C LYS A 48 -18.03 -3.72 -18.76
N ALA A 49 -18.38 -3.45 -17.51
CA ALA A 49 -19.16 -2.27 -17.15
C ALA A 49 -18.33 -0.98 -17.35
N LEU A 50 -17.05 -0.98 -16.97
CA LEU A 50 -16.14 0.14 -17.14
C LEU A 50 -15.88 0.48 -18.62
N MET A 51 -15.70 -0.52 -19.48
CA MET A 51 -15.53 -0.34 -20.91
C MET A 51 -16.77 0.25 -21.59
N GLY A 52 -17.97 0.03 -21.05
CA GLY A 52 -19.20 0.67 -21.49
C GLY A 52 -19.14 2.19 -21.36
N LEU A 53 -18.54 2.69 -20.28
CA LEU A 53 -18.39 4.12 -19.98
C LEU A 53 -17.30 4.80 -20.82
N THR A 54 -16.14 4.15 -20.94
CA THR A 54 -14.94 4.75 -21.55
C THR A 54 -15.01 4.77 -23.08
N ARG A 55 -15.99 4.11 -23.72
CA ARG A 55 -16.16 4.12 -25.17
C ARG A 55 -16.46 5.51 -25.73
N ASN A 56 -17.09 6.39 -24.96
CA ASN A 56 -17.55 7.70 -25.44
C ASN A 56 -16.55 8.83 -25.15
N ASP A 57 -15.62 8.65 -24.22
CA ASP A 57 -14.67 9.70 -23.88
C ASP A 57 -13.28 9.16 -23.49
N ARG A 58 -12.38 9.18 -24.48
CA ARG A 58 -10.98 8.73 -24.29
C ARG A 58 -10.17 9.62 -23.36
N THR A 59 -10.64 10.80 -23.04
CA THR A 59 -9.90 11.79 -22.25
C THR A 59 -10.08 11.57 -20.75
N HIS A 60 -11.21 11.01 -20.33
CA HIS A 60 -11.56 10.89 -18.91
C HIS A 60 -11.23 9.53 -18.27
N TYR A 61 -10.74 8.54 -19.05
CA TYR A 61 -10.50 7.21 -18.48
C TYR A 61 -9.49 7.20 -17.31
N LYS A 62 -8.45 8.02 -17.37
CA LYS A 62 -7.46 8.12 -16.28
C LYS A 62 -8.09 8.61 -14.98
N PHE A 63 -8.95 9.62 -15.06
CA PHE A 63 -9.67 10.13 -13.89
C PHE A 63 -10.61 9.07 -13.28
N THR A 64 -11.31 8.32 -14.13
CA THR A 64 -12.18 7.23 -13.67
C THR A 64 -11.36 6.14 -12.96
N ILE A 65 -10.22 5.73 -13.53
CA ILE A 65 -9.32 4.76 -12.92
C ILE A 65 -8.75 5.29 -11.59
N GLN A 66 -8.28 6.54 -11.55
CA GLN A 66 -7.76 7.17 -10.32
C GLN A 66 -8.82 7.20 -9.22
N TYR A 67 -10.06 7.51 -9.57
CA TYR A 67 -11.15 7.49 -8.61
C TYR A 67 -11.41 6.09 -8.04
N VAL A 68 -11.46 5.07 -8.91
CA VAL A 68 -11.64 3.69 -8.46
C VAL A 68 -10.49 3.26 -7.56
N MET A 69 -9.25 3.62 -7.89
CA MET A 69 -8.08 3.34 -7.06
C MET A 69 -8.18 3.99 -5.68
N ALA A 70 -8.58 5.25 -5.59
CA ALA A 70 -8.76 5.94 -4.32
C ALA A 70 -9.88 5.31 -3.44
N GLN A 71 -10.94 4.77 -4.07
CA GLN A 71 -11.97 4.03 -3.32
C GLN A 71 -11.46 2.66 -2.84
N LEU A 72 -10.60 2.01 -3.63
CA LEU A 72 -9.98 0.73 -3.26
C LEU A 72 -9.05 0.85 -2.05
N GLU A 73 -8.42 2.01 -1.82
CA GLU A 73 -7.65 2.25 -0.60
C GLU A 73 -8.53 2.10 0.66
N LEU A 74 -9.70 2.75 0.68
CA LEU A 74 -10.66 2.63 1.78
C LEU A 74 -11.15 1.18 1.96
N VAL A 75 -11.36 0.47 0.85
CA VAL A 75 -11.74 -0.95 0.84
C VAL A 75 -10.61 -1.80 1.45
N ALA A 76 -9.37 -1.56 1.06
CA ALA A 76 -8.21 -2.28 1.52
C ALA A 76 -7.96 -2.08 3.03
N VAL A 77 -8.15 -0.86 3.53
CA VAL A 77 -8.09 -0.56 4.98
C VAL A 77 -9.17 -1.34 5.75
N ARG A 78 -10.41 -1.42 5.24
CA ARG A 78 -11.46 -2.25 5.85
C ARG A 78 -11.11 -3.73 5.79
N GLY A 79 -10.44 -4.17 4.73
CA GLY A 79 -9.91 -5.54 4.58
C GLY A 79 -8.78 -5.89 5.54
N GLY A 80 -8.21 -4.89 6.24
CA GLY A 80 -7.19 -5.07 7.28
C GLY A 80 -5.78 -4.62 6.88
N LEU A 81 -5.60 -3.95 5.74
CA LEU A 81 -4.34 -3.28 5.41
C LEU A 81 -4.22 -1.95 6.15
N SER A 82 -3.00 -1.55 6.44
CA SER A 82 -2.73 -0.22 6.98
C SER A 82 -2.68 0.83 5.86
N LEU A 83 -2.90 2.08 6.21
CA LEU A 83 -2.70 3.21 5.29
C LEU A 83 -1.31 3.25 4.68
N MET A 84 -0.28 2.79 5.41
CA MET A 84 1.09 2.79 4.91
C MET A 84 1.29 1.74 3.80
N GLU A 85 0.75 0.54 3.98
CA GLU A 85 0.78 -0.51 2.95
C GLU A 85 0.01 -0.07 1.69
N CYS A 86 -1.16 0.57 1.86
CA CYS A 86 -1.91 1.13 0.76
C CYS A 86 -1.14 2.22 0.02
N ASN A 87 -0.58 3.21 0.73
CA ASN A 87 0.17 4.32 0.13
C ASN A 87 1.42 3.86 -0.65
N GLU A 88 2.16 2.85 -0.15
CA GLU A 88 3.34 2.32 -0.87
C GLU A 88 2.93 1.68 -2.20
N LEU A 89 1.80 0.99 -2.22
CA LEU A 89 1.25 0.37 -3.42
C LEU A 89 0.70 1.42 -4.38
N GLU A 90 -0.06 2.40 -3.88
CA GLU A 90 -0.64 3.48 -4.68
C GLU A 90 0.41 4.33 -5.39
N ASP A 91 1.46 4.77 -4.69
CA ASP A 91 2.54 5.56 -5.27
C ASP A 91 3.16 4.92 -6.52
N LYS A 92 3.24 3.58 -6.54
CA LYS A 92 3.67 2.82 -7.69
C LYS A 92 2.65 2.91 -8.83
N TYR A 93 1.40 2.54 -8.56
CA TYR A 93 0.37 2.43 -9.58
C TYR A 93 -0.06 3.79 -10.15
N TYR A 94 -0.06 4.87 -9.36
CA TYR A 94 -0.33 6.22 -9.88
C TYR A 94 0.74 6.66 -10.89
N ARG A 95 2.02 6.40 -10.61
CA ARG A 95 3.11 6.73 -11.55
C ARG A 95 3.00 5.94 -12.85
N GLU A 96 2.67 4.65 -12.75
CA GLU A 96 2.47 3.80 -13.92
C GLU A 96 1.26 4.27 -14.75
N LEU A 97 0.16 4.70 -14.09
CA LEU A 97 -1.05 5.20 -14.76
C LEU A 97 -0.78 6.45 -15.60
N GLU A 98 0.07 7.36 -15.11
CA GLU A 98 0.45 8.55 -15.88
C GLU A 98 1.12 8.18 -17.23
N ASN A 99 1.84 7.07 -17.28
CA ASN A 99 2.55 6.59 -18.47
C ASN A 99 1.67 5.75 -19.41
N THR A 100 0.44 5.40 -19.05
CA THR A 100 -0.44 4.63 -19.94
C THR A 100 -0.89 5.46 -21.14
N ALA A 101 -0.84 4.86 -22.32
CA ALA A 101 -1.23 5.50 -23.58
C ALA A 101 -2.67 5.17 -23.98
N THR A 102 -3.22 4.07 -23.50
CA THR A 102 -4.54 3.55 -23.89
C THR A 102 -5.41 3.20 -22.69
N PRO A 103 -6.75 3.26 -22.85
CA PRO A 103 -7.67 2.79 -21.81
C PRO A 103 -7.43 1.32 -21.41
N ALA A 104 -7.07 0.46 -22.35
CA ALA A 104 -6.81 -0.95 -22.08
C ALA A 104 -5.60 -1.17 -21.18
N GLU A 105 -4.52 -0.39 -21.37
CA GLU A 105 -3.36 -0.40 -20.48
C GLU A 105 -3.73 0.06 -19.07
N ALA A 106 -4.52 1.13 -18.96
CA ALA A 106 -4.96 1.64 -17.66
C ALA A 106 -5.87 0.67 -16.91
N VAL A 107 -6.76 -0.04 -17.61
CA VAL A 107 -7.60 -1.09 -17.00
C VAL A 107 -6.77 -2.30 -16.60
N SER A 108 -5.79 -2.70 -17.40
CA SER A 108 -4.84 -3.77 -17.03
C SER A 108 -4.07 -3.40 -15.76
N LEU A 109 -3.64 -2.16 -15.66
CA LEU A 109 -2.97 -1.62 -14.48
C LEU A 109 -3.89 -1.64 -13.25
N LEU A 110 -5.15 -1.21 -13.39
CA LEU A 110 -6.14 -1.28 -12.32
C LEU A 110 -6.37 -2.73 -11.86
N LYS A 111 -6.44 -3.68 -12.80
CA LYS A 111 -6.56 -5.10 -12.48
C LYS A 111 -5.41 -5.59 -11.61
N ASN A 112 -4.18 -5.22 -11.97
CA ASN A 112 -3.00 -5.60 -11.21
C ASN A 112 -3.00 -4.97 -9.81
N HIS A 113 -3.46 -3.73 -9.69
CA HIS A 113 -3.62 -3.05 -8.41
C HIS A 113 -4.65 -3.75 -7.52
N CYS A 114 -5.87 -4.02 -8.04
CA CYS A 114 -6.91 -4.75 -7.32
C CYS A 114 -6.43 -6.12 -6.87
N ARG A 115 -5.72 -6.85 -7.74
CA ARG A 115 -5.19 -8.19 -7.43
C ARG A 115 -4.16 -8.10 -6.31
N ALA A 116 -3.21 -7.17 -6.37
CA ALA A 116 -2.20 -7.00 -5.34
C ALA A 116 -2.83 -6.70 -3.97
N LEU A 117 -3.83 -5.81 -3.91
CA LEU A 117 -4.58 -5.56 -2.68
C LEU A 117 -5.29 -6.81 -2.16
N THR A 118 -5.93 -7.58 -3.05
CA THR A 118 -6.64 -8.82 -2.69
C THR A 118 -5.66 -9.86 -2.12
N GLU A 119 -4.48 -10.02 -2.73
CA GLU A 119 -3.41 -10.92 -2.28
C GLU A 119 -2.89 -10.50 -0.89
N MET A 120 -2.56 -9.23 -0.70
CA MET A 120 -2.09 -8.71 0.59
C MET A 120 -3.12 -8.90 1.71
N ILE A 121 -4.41 -8.71 1.42
CA ILE A 121 -5.49 -8.93 2.39
C ILE A 121 -5.65 -10.43 2.70
N ALA A 122 -5.61 -11.29 1.69
CA ALA A 122 -5.68 -12.74 1.86
C ALA A 122 -4.54 -13.26 2.74
N GLU A 123 -3.29 -12.86 2.44
CA GLU A 123 -2.10 -13.19 3.24
C GLU A 123 -2.24 -12.67 4.68
N GLY A 124 -2.74 -11.44 4.86
CA GLY A 124 -2.97 -10.88 6.19
C GLY A 124 -3.99 -11.67 7.02
N ARG A 125 -4.95 -12.33 6.39
CA ARG A 125 -5.98 -13.15 7.07
C ARG A 125 -5.48 -14.49 7.58
N GLU A 126 -4.41 -15.01 6.99
CA GLU A 126 -3.77 -16.25 7.46
C GLU A 126 -3.00 -16.03 8.76
N LEU A 127 -2.66 -14.76 9.09
CA LEU A 127 -1.95 -14.42 10.31
C LEU A 127 -2.86 -14.57 11.55
N SER A 128 -2.26 -14.93 12.66
CA SER A 128 -2.95 -14.96 13.95
C SER A 128 -3.46 -13.54 14.35
N PRO A 129 -4.56 -13.45 15.14
CA PRO A 129 -5.09 -12.16 15.57
C PRO A 129 -4.03 -11.26 16.23
N ILE A 130 -3.21 -11.83 17.13
CA ILE A 130 -2.13 -11.08 17.81
C ILE A 130 -1.11 -10.50 16.82
N THR A 131 -0.77 -11.23 15.76
CA THR A 131 0.18 -10.75 14.74
C THR A 131 -0.43 -9.61 13.92
N ARG A 132 -1.71 -9.71 13.56
CA ARG A 132 -2.44 -8.62 12.89
C ARG A 132 -2.52 -7.36 13.74
N GLU A 133 -2.91 -7.52 15.02
CA GLU A 133 -2.96 -6.41 15.97
C GLU A 133 -1.60 -5.74 16.17
N CYS A 134 -0.53 -6.55 16.28
CA CYS A 134 0.84 -6.06 16.40
C CYS A 134 1.28 -5.27 15.15
N ARG A 135 1.00 -5.77 13.95
CA ARG A 135 1.29 -5.05 12.70
C ARG A 135 0.57 -3.72 12.65
N CYS A 136 -0.74 -3.73 12.90
CA CYS A 136 -1.57 -2.52 12.92
C CYS A 136 -1.06 -1.50 13.95
N TYR A 137 -0.74 -1.96 15.17
CA TYR A 137 -0.19 -1.09 16.22
C TYR A 137 1.14 -0.45 15.79
N VAL A 138 2.09 -1.25 15.31
CA VAL A 138 3.40 -0.76 14.85
C VAL A 138 3.26 0.30 13.76
N GLN A 139 2.42 0.06 12.77
CA GLN A 139 2.23 0.95 11.63
C GLN A 139 1.62 2.31 12.03
N ASN A 140 0.72 2.31 13.01
CA ASN A 140 0.07 3.53 13.50
C ASN A 140 0.95 4.33 14.49
N HIS A 141 1.99 3.72 15.09
CA HIS A 141 2.80 4.32 16.16
C HIS A 141 4.29 4.42 15.81
N LEU A 142 4.66 4.52 14.51
CA LEU A 142 6.07 4.53 14.06
C LEU A 142 6.95 5.61 14.69
N TYR A 143 6.33 6.68 15.18
CA TYR A 143 6.98 7.83 15.80
C TYR A 143 7.10 7.73 17.32
N GLU A 144 6.72 6.60 17.90
CA GLU A 144 6.70 6.35 19.34
C GLU A 144 7.70 5.26 19.76
N ASP A 145 7.80 4.96 21.06
CA ASP A 145 8.55 3.79 21.52
C ASP A 145 7.84 2.50 21.10
N LEU A 146 8.51 1.72 20.27
CA LEU A 146 8.05 0.43 19.76
C LEU A 146 8.97 -0.70 20.26
N SER A 147 9.46 -0.61 21.51
CA SER A 147 10.09 -1.77 22.16
C SER A 147 9.09 -2.92 22.27
N LEU A 148 9.56 -4.18 22.26
CA LEU A 148 8.69 -5.34 22.40
C LEU A 148 7.81 -5.25 23.65
N GLY A 149 8.36 -4.76 24.76
CA GLY A 149 7.63 -4.58 26.00
C GLY A 149 6.53 -3.52 25.89
N ALA A 150 6.80 -2.38 25.23
CA ALA A 150 5.80 -1.33 25.01
C ALA A 150 4.63 -1.85 24.16
N ILE A 151 4.93 -2.55 23.06
CA ILE A 151 3.91 -3.13 22.19
C ILE A 151 3.09 -4.20 22.91
N ALA A 152 3.76 -5.12 23.61
CA ALA A 152 3.10 -6.20 24.34
C ALA A 152 2.16 -5.65 25.44
N SER A 153 2.63 -4.62 26.17
CA SER A 153 1.83 -3.95 27.19
C SER A 153 0.60 -3.26 26.57
N ALA A 154 0.75 -2.53 25.47
CA ALA A 154 -0.34 -1.84 24.80
C ALA A 154 -1.41 -2.81 24.28
N LEU A 155 -0.98 -3.98 23.77
CA LEU A 155 -1.88 -5.01 23.24
C LEU A 155 -2.37 -6.01 24.30
N GLN A 156 -1.95 -5.85 25.57
CA GLN A 156 -2.31 -6.71 26.70
C GLN A 156 -1.89 -8.18 26.54
N TYR A 157 -0.74 -8.42 25.88
CA TYR A 157 -0.12 -9.73 25.74
C TYR A 157 1.20 -9.80 26.51
N SER A 158 1.68 -11.03 26.79
CA SER A 158 3.05 -11.19 27.28
C SER A 158 4.06 -11.03 26.14
N GLU A 159 5.23 -10.46 26.42
CA GLU A 159 6.31 -10.30 25.44
C GLU A 159 6.71 -11.64 24.78
N SER A 160 6.80 -12.69 25.57
CA SER A 160 7.16 -14.02 25.10
C SER A 160 6.16 -14.55 24.10
N TYR A 161 4.85 -14.44 24.39
CA TYR A 161 3.78 -14.90 23.50
C TYR A 161 3.74 -14.10 22.20
N LEU A 162 3.79 -12.76 22.30
CA LEU A 162 3.84 -11.88 21.14
C LEU A 162 5.05 -12.19 20.25
N SER A 163 6.26 -12.26 20.84
CA SER A 163 7.48 -12.54 20.09
C SER A 163 7.47 -13.88 19.38
N HIS A 164 6.96 -14.92 20.05
CA HIS A 164 6.90 -16.28 19.49
C HIS A 164 5.91 -16.33 18.32
N ARG A 165 4.65 -15.90 18.54
CA ARG A 165 3.61 -15.93 17.51
C ARG A 165 3.95 -15.06 16.30
N PHE A 166 4.46 -13.87 16.54
CA PHE A 166 4.86 -12.97 15.46
C PHE A 166 5.97 -13.57 14.59
N LYS A 167 6.97 -14.22 15.23
CA LYS A 167 8.05 -14.88 14.50
C LYS A 167 7.57 -16.14 13.77
N GLU A 168 6.65 -16.88 14.36
CA GLU A 168 6.06 -18.07 13.74
C GLU A 168 5.25 -17.69 12.49
N ASP A 169 4.44 -16.64 12.57
CA ASP A 169 3.58 -16.20 11.48
C ASP A 169 4.35 -15.50 10.34
N LEU A 170 5.37 -14.68 10.66
CA LEU A 170 6.05 -13.83 9.69
C LEU A 170 7.52 -14.17 9.42
N GLY A 171 8.06 -15.19 10.10
CA GLY A 171 9.46 -15.60 9.95
C GLY A 171 10.49 -14.58 10.46
N GLN A 172 10.09 -13.43 11.01
CA GLN A 172 10.96 -12.36 11.49
C GLN A 172 10.57 -11.87 12.89
N SER A 173 11.51 -11.21 13.57
CA SER A 173 11.22 -10.64 14.89
C SER A 173 10.39 -9.36 14.80
N VAL A 174 9.63 -9.03 15.88
CA VAL A 174 8.92 -7.74 16.00
C VAL A 174 9.86 -6.56 15.82
N ASN A 175 11.07 -6.62 16.39
CA ASN A 175 12.06 -5.53 16.26
C ASN A 175 12.57 -5.35 14.83
N ASP A 176 12.70 -6.43 14.06
CA ASP A 176 13.10 -6.35 12.65
C ASP A 176 11.96 -5.75 11.81
N TYR A 177 10.72 -6.15 12.10
CA TYR A 177 9.54 -5.58 11.47
C TYR A 177 9.41 -4.07 11.76
N VAL A 178 9.53 -3.64 13.02
CA VAL A 178 9.54 -2.21 13.39
C VAL A 178 10.62 -1.45 12.62
N ARG A 179 11.83 -2.01 12.56
CA ARG A 179 12.94 -1.40 11.80
C ARG A 179 12.62 -1.27 10.32
N GLN A 180 12.06 -2.33 9.71
CA GLN A 180 11.65 -2.33 8.31
C GLN A 180 10.61 -1.26 8.03
N MET A 181 9.56 -1.16 8.85
CA MET A 181 8.51 -0.16 8.72
C MET A 181 9.05 1.28 8.88
N ARG A 182 9.94 1.51 9.84
CA ARG A 182 10.62 2.81 10.01
C ARG A 182 11.47 3.17 8.79
N ILE A 183 12.18 2.22 8.20
CA ILE A 183 12.97 2.48 6.97
C ILE A 183 12.06 2.78 5.78
N ALA A 184 10.96 2.07 5.62
CA ALA A 184 9.96 2.36 4.58
C ALA A 184 9.44 3.79 4.74
N ARG A 185 9.02 4.19 5.95
CA ARG A 185 8.57 5.56 6.22
C ARG A 185 9.67 6.61 5.99
N ALA A 186 10.93 6.28 6.32
CA ALA A 186 12.07 7.17 6.07
C ALA A 186 12.27 7.49 4.59
N LYS A 187 12.04 6.54 3.68
CA LYS A 187 12.11 6.77 2.23
C LYS A 187 11.15 7.87 1.79
N THR A 188 9.91 7.85 2.29
CA THR A 188 8.91 8.91 2.01
C THR A 188 9.34 10.25 2.58
N LEU A 189 9.79 10.30 3.85
CA LEU A 189 10.22 11.53 4.49
C LEU A 189 11.46 12.16 3.83
N LEU A 190 12.38 11.35 3.31
CA LEU A 190 13.54 11.84 2.56
C LEU A 190 13.16 12.59 1.28
N ARG A 191 12.00 12.27 0.69
CA ARG A 191 11.44 12.98 -0.48
C ARG A 191 10.70 14.27 -0.11
N GLN A 192 10.33 14.44 1.15
CA GLN A 192 9.59 15.59 1.69
C GLN A 192 10.49 16.64 2.35
N ASP A 193 11.73 16.79 1.92
CA ASP A 193 12.72 17.78 2.39
C ASP A 193 13.16 17.71 3.85
N TYR A 194 12.77 16.69 4.62
CA TYR A 194 13.32 16.49 5.94
C TYR A 194 14.83 16.17 5.91
N SER A 195 15.57 16.66 6.89
CA SER A 195 16.98 16.31 7.07
C SER A 195 17.14 14.90 7.63
N VAL A 196 18.27 14.26 7.35
CA VAL A 196 18.59 12.92 7.87
C VAL A 196 18.52 12.86 9.39
N ALA A 197 18.96 13.94 10.06
CA ALA A 197 18.91 14.04 11.52
C ALA A 197 17.47 14.14 12.06
N GLN A 198 16.62 14.94 11.41
CA GLN A 198 15.21 15.03 11.77
C GLN A 198 14.50 13.70 11.61
N ILE A 199 14.70 12.99 10.48
CA ILE A 199 14.11 11.67 10.24
C ILE A 199 14.55 10.65 11.29
N ALA A 200 15.86 10.60 11.63
CA ALA A 200 16.37 9.70 12.65
C ALA A 200 15.67 9.94 14.01
N ASN A 201 15.49 11.21 14.37
CA ASN A 201 14.81 11.61 15.61
C ASN A 201 13.32 11.25 15.58
N MET A 202 12.61 11.63 14.50
CA MET A 202 11.18 11.37 14.33
C MET A 202 10.85 9.88 14.40
N LEU A 203 11.70 9.04 13.81
CA LEU A 203 11.49 7.59 13.76
C LEU A 203 12.19 6.86 14.93
N CYS A 204 12.51 7.55 16.01
CA CYS A 204 13.03 6.99 17.26
C CYS A 204 14.28 6.10 17.07
N PHE A 205 15.19 6.47 16.15
CA PHE A 205 16.52 5.86 16.13
C PHE A 205 17.42 6.48 17.20
N SER A 206 18.22 5.66 17.84
CA SER A 206 19.12 6.09 18.93
C SER A 206 20.18 7.12 18.50
N SER A 207 20.50 7.18 17.22
CA SER A 207 21.38 8.18 16.61
C SER A 207 21.20 8.25 15.11
N GLN A 208 21.64 9.39 14.53
CA GLN A 208 21.68 9.54 13.07
C GLN A 208 22.59 8.48 12.42
N SER A 209 23.68 8.10 13.04
CA SER A 209 24.60 7.07 12.54
C SER A 209 23.93 5.68 12.52
N HIS A 210 23.19 5.35 13.59
CA HIS A 210 22.43 4.10 13.65
C HIS A 210 21.35 4.04 12.56
N PHE A 211 20.60 5.14 12.38
CA PHE A 211 19.64 5.27 11.28
C PHE A 211 20.32 5.09 9.92
N ALA A 212 21.42 5.81 9.65
CA ALA A 212 22.11 5.74 8.37
C ALA A 212 22.63 4.33 8.04
N ALA A 213 23.14 3.61 9.05
CA ALA A 213 23.57 2.22 8.90
C ALA A 213 22.39 1.27 8.58
N ALA A 214 21.28 1.39 9.35
CA ALA A 214 20.08 0.60 9.12
C ALA A 214 19.47 0.87 7.75
N PHE A 215 19.39 2.15 7.36
CA PHE A 215 18.86 2.55 6.05
C PHE A 215 19.74 2.01 4.91
N LYS A 216 21.07 2.15 5.01
CA LYS A 216 21.99 1.64 3.98
C LYS A 216 21.88 0.11 3.84
N LYS A 217 21.74 -0.61 4.95
CA LYS A 217 21.55 -2.07 4.94
C LYS A 217 20.27 -2.47 4.19
N ALA A 218 19.17 -1.72 4.38
CA ALA A 218 17.88 -2.03 3.79
C ALA A 218 17.69 -1.49 2.36
N ALA A 219 18.25 -0.30 2.06
CA ALA A 219 18.06 0.38 0.77
C ALA A 219 19.26 0.27 -0.17
N GLY A 220 20.38 -0.34 0.26
CA GLY A 220 21.62 -0.44 -0.52
C GLY A 220 22.45 0.84 -0.59
N VAL A 221 21.84 2.01 -0.36
CA VAL A 221 22.46 3.33 -0.44
C VAL A 221 22.26 4.13 0.84
N THR A 222 23.09 5.14 1.09
CA THR A 222 22.94 6.01 2.28
C THR A 222 21.70 6.90 2.15
N PRO A 223 21.09 7.36 3.27
CA PRO A 223 19.96 8.29 3.24
C PRO A 223 20.23 9.55 2.41
N THR A 224 21.44 10.11 2.51
CA THR A 224 21.85 11.30 1.76
C THR A 224 21.97 11.02 0.26
N ALA A 225 22.47 9.85 -0.12
CA ALA A 225 22.49 9.42 -1.52
C ALA A 225 21.08 9.20 -2.05
N TYR A 226 20.23 8.50 -1.27
CA TYR A 226 18.84 8.26 -1.63
C TYR A 226 18.04 9.55 -1.88
N LYS A 227 18.25 10.59 -1.06
CA LYS A 227 17.61 11.91 -1.25
C LYS A 227 18.01 12.59 -2.57
N LYS A 228 19.19 12.29 -3.11
CA LYS A 228 19.71 12.89 -4.36
C LYS A 228 19.33 12.11 -5.62
N LEU A 229 18.89 10.87 -5.49
CA LEU A 229 18.49 10.04 -6.64
C LEU A 229 17.18 10.57 -7.22
N ALA A 230 17.13 10.70 -8.54
CA ALA A 230 15.89 10.97 -9.25
C ALA A 230 14.92 9.77 -9.09
N PRO A 231 13.59 10.00 -9.13
CA PRO A 231 12.62 8.91 -9.04
C PRO A 231 12.88 7.75 -10.01
N SER A 232 13.35 8.03 -11.23
CA SER A 232 13.70 7.05 -12.25
C SER A 232 14.93 6.19 -11.94
N GLU A 233 15.85 6.66 -11.09
CA GLU A 233 17.06 5.93 -10.71
C GLU A 233 16.86 4.96 -9.55
N LEU A 234 15.74 5.11 -8.82
CA LEU A 234 15.40 4.27 -7.68
C LEU A 234 14.84 2.89 -8.08
N GLU A 235 14.33 2.78 -9.31
CA GLU A 235 13.80 1.54 -9.86
C GLU A 235 14.91 0.62 -10.45
N ALA A 236 16.10 1.17 -10.68
CA ALA A 236 17.25 0.45 -11.22
C ALA A 236 18.16 -0.21 -10.17
N SER A 237 17.84 -0.12 -8.87
CA SER A 237 18.64 -0.78 -7.82
C SER A 237 18.22 -2.25 -7.67
N PRO A 238 19.16 -3.19 -7.87
CA PRO A 238 18.85 -4.61 -7.98
C PRO A 238 18.52 -5.23 -6.63
N SER A 239 17.25 -5.57 -6.41
CA SER A 239 16.85 -6.61 -5.46
C SER A 239 17.01 -8.04 -6.02
N GLU A 240 17.75 -8.20 -7.12
CA GLU A 240 18.10 -9.49 -7.73
C GLU A 240 19.57 -9.81 -7.53
N LYS A 241 20.01 -10.04 -6.29
CA LYS A 241 21.21 -10.83 -5.99
C LYS A 241 21.17 -11.29 -4.53
N ALA A 242 20.26 -12.17 -4.21
CA ALA A 242 20.40 -13.08 -3.07
C ALA A 242 19.63 -14.38 -3.37
N GLY A 243 20.03 -15.01 -4.46
CA GLY A 243 19.88 -16.44 -4.63
C GLY A 243 21.21 -17.07 -4.27
N PHE A 244 21.27 -17.67 -3.09
CA PHE A 244 22.02 -18.87 -2.72
C PHE A 244 21.65 -19.20 -1.28
#